data_47fb2de89187dbd173bd28755db3d41d
#
_entry.id   47fb2de89187dbd173bd28755db3d41d
#
_cell.length_a   1.000
_cell.length_b   1.000
_cell.length_c   1.000
_cell.angle_alpha   90.00
_cell.angle_beta   90.00
_cell.angle_gamma   90.00
#
_symmetry.space_group_name_H-M   'P 1'
#
loop_
_entity.id
_entity.type
_entity.pdbx_description
1 polymer ?
#
loop_
_entity_poly.entity_id
_entity_poly.type
_entity_poly.pdbx_seq_one_letter_code
_entity_poly.pdbx_strand_id
1 'polypeptide(L)'
;VTIRGNVDEIYTTRVTGWALDDADLAKSLRIDIEVNGSSVGSVEADRPRPDLQKEFGAGSHGFAYEFMPPLSIVRDHHVRVLVRGPSVVLPRGDRRLSAVSIGPGGRLMPVLVSASGRAGSTILMQKLAMHPSVSVANLRPFETELLKYYGHAFTVLSTVGDHEKAGKPESFVDNFRFLGANPFYTRSFQNAFKDKQRFGQFYEDFVPRELARSFRAIITEFYLSLAEDAGKIGVSHFAEKNQLSGQARWFARNLYGPVREIVLVRDLRDTLCSFRSFWSQPLPEAMRLLTLSYKSIMAVRDEARSDVLFVKYEDLILHEKATLRTIAEFLGVGDFAPEDPDAEGALFEIHATSKSPADSIGRWRQDLSAEDIAATTRAFEPLLRAFGYEI
;
A
#
# COMPACT_ATOMS: atom_id res chain seq x y z
N VAL A 1 3.12 0.70 41.73
CA VAL A 1 2.24 1.20 40.65
C VAL A 1 1.21 0.12 40.41
N THR A 2 -0.05 0.39 40.75
CA THR A 2 -1.14 -0.56 40.48
C THR A 2 -1.83 -0.15 39.21
N ILE A 3 -1.39 -0.77 38.09
CA ILE A 3 -1.98 -0.55 36.78
C ILE A 3 -3.25 -1.38 36.67
N ARG A 4 -4.36 -0.74 36.33
CA ARG A 4 -5.59 -1.38 35.87
C ARG A 4 -5.80 -1.11 34.39
N GLY A 5 -6.39 -2.05 33.70
CA GLY A 5 -6.70 -1.90 32.30
C GLY A 5 -7.31 -3.16 31.72
N ASN A 6 -7.80 -3.02 30.50
CA ASN A 6 -8.30 -4.14 29.71
C ASN A 6 -8.21 -3.81 28.23
N VAL A 7 -7.87 -4.78 27.42
CA VAL A 7 -8.02 -4.66 25.99
C VAL A 7 -9.41 -5.13 25.60
N ASP A 8 -10.18 -4.24 25.00
CA ASP A 8 -11.56 -4.52 24.60
C ASP A 8 -11.59 -5.34 23.32
N GLU A 9 -10.76 -4.92 22.30
CA GLU A 9 -10.74 -5.54 20.99
C GLU A 9 -9.31 -5.56 20.41
N ILE A 10 -8.97 -6.65 19.74
CA ILE A 10 -7.80 -6.76 18.85
C ILE A 10 -8.28 -7.35 17.54
N TYR A 11 -8.18 -6.56 16.47
CA TYR A 11 -8.48 -6.96 15.10
C TYR A 11 -7.28 -6.69 14.19
N THR A 12 -7.32 -7.17 12.97
CA THR A 12 -6.28 -6.87 11.97
C THR A 12 -6.21 -5.39 11.61
N THR A 13 -7.22 -4.60 11.93
CA THR A 13 -7.33 -3.18 11.63
C THR A 13 -7.03 -2.29 12.81
N ARG A 14 -7.33 -2.72 14.04
CA ARG A 14 -7.18 -1.89 15.23
C ARG A 14 -7.06 -2.68 16.54
N VAL A 15 -6.58 -1.97 17.56
CA VAL A 15 -6.61 -2.38 18.96
C VAL A 15 -7.31 -1.29 19.75
N THR A 16 -8.24 -1.66 20.64
CA THR A 16 -8.90 -0.71 21.55
C THR A 16 -8.90 -1.24 22.97
N GLY A 17 -8.94 -0.35 23.94
CA GLY A 17 -8.97 -0.70 25.34
C GLY A 17 -8.89 0.52 26.25
N TRP A 18 -8.52 0.28 27.48
CA TRP A 18 -8.30 1.32 28.48
C TRP A 18 -7.20 0.90 29.47
N ALA A 19 -6.51 1.88 30.07
CA ALA A 19 -5.53 1.67 31.12
C ALA A 19 -5.40 2.91 31.99
N LEU A 20 -5.32 2.72 33.30
CA LEU A 20 -5.12 3.76 34.28
C LEU A 20 -4.14 3.32 35.39
N ASP A 21 -3.57 4.30 36.11
CA ASP A 21 -2.76 4.09 37.28
C ASP A 21 -3.61 4.46 38.51
N ASP A 22 -3.92 3.47 39.37
CA ASP A 22 -4.71 3.71 40.60
C ASP A 22 -4.06 4.73 41.57
N ALA A 23 -2.73 4.89 41.46
CA ALA A 23 -2.00 5.83 42.32
C ALA A 23 -2.06 7.27 41.77
N ASP A 24 -2.35 7.47 40.49
CA ASP A 24 -2.41 8.78 39.85
C ASP A 24 -3.42 8.76 38.70
N LEU A 25 -4.68 8.98 39.00
CA LEU A 25 -5.78 9.02 38.03
C LEU A 25 -5.73 10.23 37.09
N ALA A 26 -4.86 11.20 37.30
CA ALA A 26 -4.67 12.34 36.38
C ALA A 26 -3.69 12.00 35.26
N LYS A 27 -2.91 10.94 35.43
CA LYS A 27 -1.86 10.55 34.51
C LYS A 27 -2.40 9.65 33.38
N SER A 28 -2.21 10.06 32.12
CA SER A 28 -2.40 9.18 30.98
C SER A 28 -1.24 8.19 30.85
N LEU A 29 -1.56 6.93 30.62
CA LEU A 29 -0.57 5.89 30.40
C LEU A 29 -0.28 5.73 28.90
N ARG A 30 0.98 5.48 28.57
CA ARG A 30 1.39 5.18 27.21
C ARG A 30 1.35 3.68 26.96
N ILE A 31 0.66 3.29 25.91
CA ILE A 31 0.41 1.91 25.52
C ILE A 31 1.24 1.58 24.30
N ASP A 32 2.07 0.56 24.40
CA ASP A 32 2.86 0.03 23.29
C ASP A 32 2.15 -1.15 22.64
N ILE A 33 2.19 -1.20 21.32
CA ILE A 33 1.63 -2.28 20.51
C ILE A 33 2.78 -3.04 19.86
N GLU A 34 2.83 -4.34 20.12
CA GLU A 34 3.78 -5.27 19.49
C GLU A 34 3.04 -6.23 18.55
N VAL A 35 3.65 -6.53 17.41
CA VAL A 35 3.20 -7.57 16.48
C VAL A 35 4.36 -8.49 16.18
N ASN A 36 4.19 -9.79 16.42
CA ASN A 36 5.21 -10.81 16.21
C ASN A 36 6.55 -10.50 16.90
N GLY A 37 6.48 -9.91 18.11
CA GLY A 37 7.65 -9.54 18.90
C GLY A 37 8.32 -8.22 18.52
N SER A 38 7.80 -7.51 17.52
CA SER A 38 8.31 -6.19 17.12
C SER A 38 7.34 -5.09 17.51
N SER A 39 7.86 -3.98 18.06
CA SER A 39 7.05 -2.79 18.34
C SER A 39 6.60 -2.14 17.02
N VAL A 40 5.30 -1.96 16.84
CA VAL A 40 4.71 -1.33 15.65
C VAL A 40 4.18 0.07 15.91
N GLY A 41 4.09 0.48 17.18
CA GLY A 41 3.69 1.82 17.55
C GLY A 41 3.24 1.95 19.00
N SER A 42 2.79 3.15 19.36
CA SER A 42 2.26 3.44 20.66
C SER A 42 1.19 4.52 20.62
N VAL A 43 0.29 4.52 21.63
CA VAL A 43 -0.76 5.53 21.81
C VAL A 43 -0.87 5.93 23.27
N GLU A 44 -1.42 7.11 23.54
CA GLU A 44 -1.77 7.52 24.90
C GLU A 44 -3.18 7.00 25.25
N ALA A 45 -3.37 6.61 26.51
CA ALA A 45 -4.66 6.24 27.07
C ALA A 45 -5.35 7.50 27.62
N ASP A 46 -5.86 8.33 26.71
CA ASP A 46 -6.44 9.66 27.00
C ASP A 46 -7.84 9.86 26.42
N ARG A 47 -8.39 8.82 25.76
CA ARG A 47 -9.71 8.91 25.14
C ARG A 47 -10.83 8.83 26.18
N PRO A 48 -11.94 9.59 25.98
CA PRO A 48 -13.09 9.54 26.87
C PRO A 48 -13.71 8.15 26.98
N ARG A 49 -13.98 7.73 28.22
CA ARG A 49 -14.62 6.46 28.60
C ARG A 49 -15.66 6.73 29.70
N PRO A 50 -16.91 7.04 29.36
CA PRO A 50 -17.96 7.36 30.32
C PRO A 50 -18.27 6.23 31.32
N ASP A 51 -17.98 4.99 30.94
CA ASP A 51 -18.09 3.83 31.81
C ASP A 51 -17.06 3.88 32.96
N LEU A 52 -15.79 4.22 32.66
CA LEU A 52 -14.72 4.37 33.66
C LEU A 52 -14.98 5.56 34.57
N GLN A 53 -15.56 6.64 34.08
CA GLN A 53 -15.95 7.80 34.88
C GLN A 53 -16.93 7.40 35.98
N LYS A 54 -17.86 6.48 35.67
CA LYS A 54 -18.83 5.98 36.65
C LYS A 54 -18.21 5.03 37.69
N GLU A 55 -17.25 4.22 37.24
CA GLU A 55 -16.67 3.17 38.06
C GLU A 55 -15.50 3.65 38.92
N PHE A 56 -14.62 4.49 38.36
CA PHE A 56 -13.36 4.91 38.99
C PHE A 56 -13.27 6.42 39.24
N GLY A 57 -14.29 7.21 38.85
CA GLY A 57 -14.23 8.67 38.95
C GLY A 57 -13.29 9.35 37.94
N ALA A 58 -12.74 8.60 37.01
CA ALA A 58 -11.78 9.05 36.00
C ALA A 58 -12.16 8.50 34.59
N GLY A 59 -12.45 9.38 33.67
CA GLY A 59 -13.08 9.01 32.38
C GLY A 59 -12.23 9.16 31.12
N SER A 60 -10.96 9.59 31.22
CA SER A 60 -10.09 9.80 30.06
C SER A 60 -8.90 8.85 30.06
N HIS A 61 -9.19 7.56 29.98
CA HIS A 61 -8.19 6.49 30.01
C HIS A 61 -8.38 5.44 28.91
N GLY A 62 -9.21 5.73 27.90
CA GLY A 62 -9.37 4.88 26.73
C GLY A 62 -8.23 5.05 25.75
N PHE A 63 -7.93 4.00 24.98
CA PHE A 63 -6.99 4.08 23.86
C PHE A 63 -7.54 3.37 22.62
N ALA A 64 -7.06 3.80 21.46
CA ALA A 64 -7.25 3.07 20.21
C ALA A 64 -6.04 3.28 19.30
N TYR A 65 -5.48 2.18 18.85
CA TYR A 65 -4.40 2.13 17.87
C TYR A 65 -4.93 1.52 16.57
N GLU A 66 -4.68 2.16 15.45
CA GLU A 66 -5.05 1.65 14.13
C GLU A 66 -3.80 1.18 13.38
N PHE A 67 -3.84 -0.04 12.85
CA PHE A 67 -2.78 -0.54 11.99
C PHE A 67 -2.86 0.10 10.60
N MET A 68 -1.76 0.71 10.16
CA MET A 68 -1.68 1.39 8.86
C MET A 68 -0.41 0.96 8.12
N PRO A 69 -0.50 0.10 7.09
CA PRO A 69 -1.70 -0.61 6.62
C PRO A 69 -2.24 -1.62 7.65
N PRO A 70 -3.48 -2.12 7.47
CA PRO A 70 -4.01 -3.21 8.28
C PRO A 70 -3.10 -4.44 8.26
N LEU A 71 -3.12 -5.24 9.31
CA LEU A 71 -2.40 -6.51 9.34
C LEU A 71 -2.95 -7.45 8.26
N SER A 72 -2.08 -8.30 7.72
CA SER A 72 -2.48 -9.27 6.69
C SER A 72 -3.51 -10.25 7.23
N ILE A 73 -4.60 -10.47 6.49
CA ILE A 73 -5.61 -11.48 6.86
C ILE A 73 -5.17 -12.91 6.53
N VAL A 74 -4.15 -13.09 5.69
CA VAL A 74 -3.67 -14.41 5.25
C VAL A 74 -2.37 -14.84 5.95
N ARG A 75 -2.03 -14.19 7.05
CA ARG A 75 -0.88 -14.52 7.90
C ARG A 75 -1.29 -14.55 9.36
N ASP A 76 -0.64 -15.42 10.12
CA ASP A 76 -0.78 -15.39 11.58
C ASP A 76 -0.08 -14.17 12.15
N HIS A 77 -0.72 -13.56 13.14
CA HIS A 77 -0.12 -12.49 13.92
C HIS A 77 -0.28 -12.76 15.40
N HIS A 78 0.76 -12.45 16.16
CA HIS A 78 0.73 -12.42 17.61
C HIS A 78 0.80 -10.97 18.06
N VAL A 79 -0.31 -10.44 18.57
CA VAL A 79 -0.44 -9.05 19.01
C VAL A 79 -0.34 -8.99 20.51
N ARG A 80 0.52 -8.10 21.04
CA ARG A 80 0.66 -7.83 22.47
C ARG A 80 0.48 -6.35 22.72
N VAL A 81 -0.25 -6.04 23.80
CA VAL A 81 -0.60 -4.67 24.21
C VAL A 81 -0.06 -4.46 25.61
N LEU A 82 0.91 -3.55 25.73
CA LEU A 82 1.68 -3.37 26.96
C LEU A 82 1.61 -1.92 27.46
N VAL A 83 1.64 -1.74 28.77
CA VAL A 83 1.88 -0.43 29.35
C VAL A 83 3.37 -0.13 29.32
N ARG A 84 3.75 0.99 28.72
CA ARG A 84 5.15 1.43 28.63
C ARG A 84 5.74 1.69 30.01
N GLY A 85 6.99 1.38 30.19
CA GLY A 85 7.73 1.53 31.44
C GLY A 85 7.78 0.23 32.24
N PRO A 86 6.70 -0.21 32.90
CA PRO A 86 6.71 -1.49 33.60
C PRO A 86 6.62 -2.70 32.65
N SER A 87 6.35 -2.47 31.34
CA SER A 87 6.20 -3.52 30.32
C SER A 87 5.17 -4.59 30.70
N VAL A 88 4.11 -4.17 31.37
CA VAL A 88 3.03 -5.06 31.79
C VAL A 88 2.05 -5.26 30.65
N VAL A 89 1.81 -6.52 30.27
CA VAL A 89 0.77 -6.87 29.30
C VAL A 89 -0.60 -6.63 29.93
N LEU A 90 -1.44 -5.86 29.27
CA LEU A 90 -2.81 -5.62 29.73
C LEU A 90 -3.65 -6.91 29.70
N PRO A 91 -4.60 -7.08 30.61
CA PRO A 91 -5.60 -8.14 30.51
C PRO A 91 -6.23 -8.20 29.11
N ARG A 92 -6.34 -9.39 28.53
CA ARG A 92 -6.76 -9.65 27.15
C ARG A 92 -5.87 -9.01 26.07
N GLY A 93 -4.73 -8.45 26.46
CA GLY A 93 -3.77 -7.79 25.56
C GLY A 93 -2.74 -8.73 24.91
N ASP A 94 -2.89 -10.04 25.05
CA ASP A 94 -2.06 -11.06 24.36
C ASP A 94 -2.99 -11.91 23.51
N ARG A 95 -2.95 -11.73 22.18
CA ARG A 95 -3.87 -12.40 21.25
C ARG A 95 -3.17 -12.85 19.99
N ARG A 96 -3.48 -14.08 19.58
CA ARG A 96 -3.14 -14.59 18.25
C ARG A 96 -4.32 -14.36 17.29
N LEU A 97 -4.02 -13.74 16.14
CA LEU A 97 -4.92 -13.60 15.01
C LEU A 97 -4.50 -14.65 13.99
N SER A 98 -5.37 -15.63 13.75
CA SER A 98 -5.06 -16.71 12.80
C SER A 98 -5.27 -16.28 11.37
N ALA A 99 -4.42 -16.80 10.47
CA ALA A 99 -4.56 -16.60 9.05
C ALA A 99 -5.89 -17.15 8.52
N VAL A 100 -6.53 -16.37 7.65
CA VAL A 100 -7.72 -16.78 6.92
C VAL A 100 -7.29 -17.56 5.68
N SER A 101 -7.76 -18.79 5.52
CA SER A 101 -7.50 -19.58 4.33
C SER A 101 -8.41 -19.14 3.17
N ILE A 102 -7.85 -18.43 2.19
CA ILE A 102 -8.58 -18.03 0.98
C ILE A 102 -8.49 -19.05 -0.17
N GLY A 103 -7.93 -20.22 0.12
CA GLY A 103 -7.70 -21.28 -0.87
C GLY A 103 -6.42 -21.08 -1.68
N PRO A 104 -6.15 -21.95 -2.66
CA PRO A 104 -4.95 -21.86 -3.49
C PRO A 104 -4.86 -20.51 -4.21
N GLY A 105 -3.65 -20.08 -4.53
CA GLY A 105 -3.37 -18.84 -5.25
C GLY A 105 -4.17 -18.69 -6.54
N GLY A 106 -4.32 -17.48 -7.02
CA GLY A 106 -4.99 -17.20 -8.29
C GLY A 106 -4.24 -17.85 -9.48
N ARG A 107 -4.95 -18.03 -10.59
CA ARG A 107 -4.37 -18.52 -11.86
C ARG A 107 -3.33 -17.57 -12.44
N LEU A 108 -3.42 -16.29 -12.11
CA LEU A 108 -2.50 -15.22 -12.53
C LEU A 108 -1.77 -14.63 -11.33
N MET A 109 -0.49 -14.30 -11.52
CA MET A 109 0.32 -13.60 -10.52
C MET A 109 0.28 -12.09 -10.80
N PRO A 110 -0.04 -11.23 -9.81
CA PRO A 110 0.00 -9.79 -9.99
C PRO A 110 1.43 -9.26 -10.07
N VAL A 111 1.64 -8.35 -11.02
CA VAL A 111 2.84 -7.53 -11.17
C VAL A 111 2.45 -6.09 -10.91
N LEU A 112 2.97 -5.50 -9.84
CA LEU A 112 2.78 -4.08 -9.56
C LEU A 112 3.94 -3.28 -10.19
N VAL A 113 3.62 -2.33 -11.05
CA VAL A 113 4.58 -1.35 -11.58
C VAL A 113 4.47 -0.09 -10.76
N SER A 114 5.29 0.00 -9.72
CA SER A 114 5.28 1.09 -8.74
C SER A 114 6.24 2.19 -9.17
N ALA A 115 5.75 3.42 -9.25
CA ALA A 115 6.57 4.56 -9.67
C ALA A 115 6.01 5.87 -9.10
N SER A 116 6.87 6.89 -8.98
CA SER A 116 6.39 8.26 -8.94
C SER A 116 5.76 8.65 -10.27
N GLY A 117 4.87 9.62 -10.30
CA GLY A 117 4.40 10.20 -11.55
C GLY A 117 5.59 10.66 -12.41
N ARG A 118 5.50 10.49 -13.72
CA ARG A 118 6.53 10.93 -14.70
C ARG A 118 7.87 10.17 -14.64
N ALA A 119 7.91 9.01 -13.99
CA ALA A 119 9.11 8.16 -13.94
C ALA A 119 9.20 7.11 -15.06
N GLY A 120 8.33 7.16 -16.08
CA GLY A 120 8.38 6.26 -17.24
C GLY A 120 7.54 4.99 -17.12
N SER A 121 6.67 4.88 -16.11
CA SER A 121 5.83 3.69 -15.89
C SER A 121 4.94 3.32 -17.10
N THR A 122 4.53 4.30 -17.91
CA THR A 122 3.75 4.05 -19.14
C THR A 122 4.56 3.27 -20.17
N ILE A 123 5.85 3.58 -20.33
CA ILE A 123 6.76 2.86 -21.24
C ILE A 123 6.91 1.41 -20.78
N LEU A 124 7.19 1.19 -19.48
CA LEU A 124 7.32 -0.15 -18.95
C LEU A 124 6.02 -0.96 -19.07
N MET A 125 4.86 -0.36 -18.78
CA MET A 125 3.57 -1.02 -18.95
C MET A 125 3.30 -1.42 -20.39
N GLN A 126 3.72 -0.62 -21.36
CA GLN A 126 3.63 -0.96 -22.79
C GLN A 126 4.48 -2.19 -23.11
N LYS A 127 5.74 -2.23 -22.67
CA LYS A 127 6.61 -3.40 -22.87
C LYS A 127 5.99 -4.66 -22.23
N LEU A 128 5.46 -4.55 -21.02
CA LEU A 128 4.75 -5.65 -20.35
C LEU A 128 3.48 -6.07 -21.12
N ALA A 129 2.74 -5.11 -21.70
CA ALA A 129 1.56 -5.40 -22.52
C ALA A 129 1.89 -6.19 -23.81
N MET A 130 3.08 -6.02 -24.36
CA MET A 130 3.53 -6.77 -25.53
C MET A 130 4.00 -8.19 -25.18
N HIS A 131 4.33 -8.47 -23.93
CA HIS A 131 4.81 -9.79 -23.51
C HIS A 131 3.68 -10.84 -23.54
N PRO A 132 3.88 -12.04 -24.16
CA PRO A 132 2.82 -13.04 -24.33
C PRO A 132 2.30 -13.60 -23.00
N SER A 133 3.14 -13.68 -21.96
CA SER A 133 2.77 -14.23 -20.65
C SER A 133 2.16 -13.21 -19.69
N VAL A 134 2.02 -11.92 -20.09
CA VAL A 134 1.53 -10.86 -19.22
C VAL A 134 0.26 -10.24 -19.80
N SER A 135 -0.82 -10.21 -19.03
CA SER A 135 -2.03 -9.47 -19.37
C SER A 135 -1.98 -8.06 -18.80
N VAL A 136 -2.33 -7.08 -19.62
CA VAL A 136 -2.39 -5.68 -19.22
C VAL A 136 -3.66 -5.07 -19.81
N ALA A 137 -4.40 -4.30 -19.00
CA ALA A 137 -5.51 -3.53 -19.53
C ALA A 137 -4.97 -2.39 -20.44
N ASN A 138 -5.19 -2.50 -21.75
CA ASN A 138 -4.66 -1.57 -22.72
C ASN A 138 -5.50 -0.27 -22.82
N LEU A 139 -5.89 0.26 -21.67
CA LEU A 139 -6.52 1.57 -21.50
C LEU A 139 -5.41 2.58 -21.17
N ARG A 140 -4.98 3.33 -22.19
CA ARG A 140 -3.92 4.34 -22.01
C ARG A 140 -4.40 5.47 -21.08
N PRO A 141 -3.60 5.90 -20.11
CA PRO A 141 -2.18 5.60 -19.86
C PRO A 141 -1.92 4.37 -18.97
N PHE A 142 -2.71 3.30 -19.04
CA PHE A 142 -2.60 2.06 -18.26
C PHE A 142 -2.93 2.23 -16.75
N GLU A 143 -3.91 3.05 -16.43
CA GLU A 143 -4.32 3.37 -15.06
C GLU A 143 -5.66 2.70 -14.71
N THR A 144 -5.76 1.39 -14.91
CA THR A 144 -6.98 0.62 -14.59
C THR A 144 -7.16 0.50 -13.09
N GLU A 145 -6.06 0.33 -12.33
CA GLU A 145 -5.99 0.33 -10.85
C GLU A 145 -7.05 -0.54 -10.15
N LEU A 146 -7.41 -1.70 -10.71
CA LEU A 146 -8.42 -2.59 -10.09
C LEU A 146 -8.01 -3.06 -8.71
N LEU A 147 -6.72 -3.40 -8.52
CA LEU A 147 -6.21 -3.79 -7.21
C LEU A 147 -6.40 -2.69 -6.16
N LYS A 148 -6.28 -1.43 -6.55
CA LYS A 148 -6.50 -0.29 -5.66
C LYS A 148 -7.98 -0.14 -5.30
N TYR A 149 -8.87 -0.18 -6.31
CA TYR A 149 -10.31 -0.02 -6.09
C TYR A 149 -10.92 -1.19 -5.32
N TYR A 150 -10.62 -2.42 -5.70
CA TYR A 150 -11.09 -3.60 -4.97
C TYR A 150 -10.46 -3.71 -3.58
N GLY A 151 -9.21 -3.29 -3.42
CA GLY A 151 -8.55 -3.20 -2.12
C GLY A 151 -9.25 -2.21 -1.20
N HIS A 152 -9.68 -1.06 -1.73
CA HIS A 152 -10.47 -0.09 -0.97
C HIS A 152 -11.82 -0.68 -0.57
N ALA A 153 -12.56 -1.27 -1.50
CA ALA A 153 -13.84 -1.91 -1.23
C ALA A 153 -13.70 -3.06 -0.19
N PHE A 154 -12.65 -3.86 -0.31
CA PHE A 154 -12.34 -4.92 0.65
C PHE A 154 -12.16 -4.33 2.06
N THR A 155 -11.35 -3.28 2.19
CA THR A 155 -11.10 -2.60 3.46
C THR A 155 -12.41 -2.07 4.06
N VAL A 156 -13.23 -1.41 3.24
CA VAL A 156 -14.53 -0.89 3.66
C VAL A 156 -15.45 -1.98 4.20
N LEU A 157 -15.54 -3.11 3.51
CA LEU A 157 -16.47 -4.18 3.85
C LEU A 157 -15.98 -5.09 4.97
N SER A 158 -14.67 -5.20 5.17
CA SER A 158 -14.05 -6.08 6.18
C SER A 158 -13.61 -5.36 7.45
N THR A 159 -13.67 -4.03 7.49
CA THR A 159 -13.22 -3.23 8.64
C THR A 159 -14.35 -2.97 9.61
N VAL A 160 -14.03 -2.97 10.90
CA VAL A 160 -14.97 -2.59 11.97
C VAL A 160 -15.43 -1.15 11.79
N GLY A 161 -16.73 -0.93 11.81
CA GLY A 161 -17.33 0.38 11.68
C GLY A 161 -17.05 1.27 12.89
N ASP A 162 -16.75 2.54 12.63
CA ASP A 162 -16.58 3.57 13.65
C ASP A 162 -17.74 4.58 13.54
N HIS A 163 -18.66 4.53 14.48
CA HIS A 163 -19.83 5.40 14.49
C HIS A 163 -19.49 6.89 14.59
N GLU A 164 -18.39 7.25 15.24
CA GLU A 164 -18.01 8.64 15.43
C GLU A 164 -17.49 9.26 14.13
N LYS A 165 -17.03 8.44 13.21
CA LYS A 165 -16.48 8.87 11.91
C LYS A 165 -17.39 8.50 10.73
N ALA A 166 -18.58 7.98 11.00
CA ALA A 166 -19.52 7.58 9.97
C ALA A 166 -19.97 8.78 9.13
N GLY A 167 -19.82 8.68 7.85
CA GLY A 167 -20.56 9.50 6.88
C GLY A 167 -20.00 10.86 6.53
N LYS A 168 -18.72 11.16 6.76
CA LYS A 168 -18.11 12.36 6.19
C LYS A 168 -17.55 12.06 4.79
N PRO A 169 -18.11 12.62 3.70
CA PRO A 169 -17.67 12.37 2.33
C PRO A 169 -16.19 12.67 2.10
N GLU A 170 -15.65 13.69 2.79
CA GLU A 170 -14.25 14.11 2.72
C GLU A 170 -13.25 13.03 3.18
N SER A 171 -13.75 12.09 3.94
CA SER A 171 -12.93 11.00 4.40
C SER A 171 -12.83 9.83 3.42
N PHE A 172 -13.41 9.87 2.24
CA PHE A 172 -13.28 8.84 1.20
C PHE A 172 -11.98 8.90 0.40
N VAL A 173 -11.10 9.85 0.69
CA VAL A 173 -9.90 10.07 -0.09
C VAL A 173 -8.71 9.33 0.52
N ASP A 174 -8.13 8.39 -0.23
CA ASP A 174 -6.81 7.75 -0.04
C ASP A 174 -6.51 7.21 1.37
N ASN A 175 -7.50 6.74 2.07
CA ASN A 175 -7.36 6.33 3.44
C ASN A 175 -7.69 4.84 3.57
N PHE A 176 -6.84 4.05 4.23
CA PHE A 176 -7.21 2.70 4.69
C PHE A 176 -8.37 2.74 5.71
N ARG A 177 -8.68 3.91 6.23
CA ARG A 177 -9.76 4.10 7.17
C ARG A 177 -11.06 4.08 6.44
N PHE A 178 -11.92 3.23 6.86
CA PHE A 178 -13.29 3.19 6.43
C PHE A 178 -14.08 4.40 6.91
N LEU A 179 -14.95 4.75 6.18
CA LEU A 179 -15.69 5.97 6.11
C LEU A 179 -17.16 5.67 6.02
N GLY A 180 -17.70 5.33 7.11
CA GLY A 180 -19.08 4.99 7.29
C GLY A 180 -19.22 3.82 8.25
N ALA A 181 -20.36 3.72 8.90
CA ALA A 181 -20.64 2.62 9.80
C ALA A 181 -20.80 1.33 8.99
N ASN A 182 -19.92 0.38 9.18
CA ASN A 182 -20.20 -0.99 8.81
C ASN A 182 -21.26 -1.51 9.77
N PRO A 183 -22.51 -1.74 9.32
CA PRO A 183 -23.62 -2.12 10.21
C PRO A 183 -23.35 -3.43 10.91
N PHE A 184 -22.51 -4.27 10.36
CA PHE A 184 -22.21 -5.58 10.86
C PHE A 184 -21.31 -5.59 12.09
N TYR A 185 -20.57 -4.52 12.34
CA TYR A 185 -19.68 -4.40 13.51
C TYR A 185 -20.22 -3.47 14.59
N THR A 186 -21.46 -3.03 14.50
CA THR A 186 -22.06 -2.25 15.57
C THR A 186 -22.44 -3.12 16.75
N ARG A 187 -22.42 -2.58 17.98
CA ARG A 187 -22.89 -3.30 19.16
C ARG A 187 -24.31 -3.83 19.00
N SER A 188 -25.19 -3.07 18.35
CA SER A 188 -26.55 -3.49 18.07
C SER A 188 -26.59 -4.74 17.19
N PHE A 189 -25.73 -4.82 16.20
CA PHE A 189 -25.65 -5.99 15.31
C PHE A 189 -25.00 -7.20 15.98
N GLN A 190 -23.99 -6.99 16.82
CA GLN A 190 -23.40 -8.05 17.64
C GLN A 190 -24.44 -8.70 18.54
N ASN A 191 -25.43 -7.95 19.02
CA ASN A 191 -26.52 -8.46 19.85
C ASN A 191 -27.50 -9.36 19.08
N ALA A 192 -27.50 -9.33 17.75
CA ALA A 192 -28.28 -10.28 16.93
C ALA A 192 -27.75 -11.73 17.07
N PHE A 193 -26.47 -11.88 17.42
CA PHE A 193 -25.90 -13.18 17.69
C PHE A 193 -25.98 -13.50 19.18
N LYS A 194 -26.65 -14.57 19.55
CA LYS A 194 -26.68 -15.07 20.94
C LYS A 194 -25.29 -15.50 21.41
N ASP A 195 -24.49 -16.03 20.49
CA ASP A 195 -23.12 -16.46 20.71
C ASP A 195 -22.13 -15.48 20.06
N LYS A 196 -21.37 -14.78 20.91
CA LYS A 196 -20.35 -13.82 20.48
C LYS A 196 -19.19 -14.48 19.76
N GLN A 197 -18.85 -15.74 20.08
CA GLN A 197 -17.83 -16.48 19.36
C GLN A 197 -18.25 -16.74 17.91
N ARG A 198 -19.51 -17.07 17.71
CA ARG A 198 -20.08 -17.29 16.36
C ARG A 198 -20.11 -15.99 15.54
N PHE A 199 -20.36 -14.87 16.19
CA PHE A 199 -20.25 -13.56 15.55
C PHE A 199 -18.80 -13.28 15.11
N GLY A 200 -17.83 -13.51 15.97
CA GLY A 200 -16.41 -13.37 15.66
C GLY A 200 -15.99 -14.24 14.47
N GLN A 201 -16.36 -15.52 14.46
CA GLN A 201 -16.09 -16.44 13.34
C GLN A 201 -16.70 -15.92 12.03
N PHE A 202 -17.88 -15.35 12.06
CA PHE A 202 -18.52 -14.79 10.88
C PHE A 202 -17.75 -13.58 10.33
N TYR A 203 -17.38 -12.62 11.17
CA TYR A 203 -16.75 -11.37 10.73
C TYR A 203 -15.24 -11.41 10.63
N GLU A 204 -14.56 -12.20 11.45
CA GLU A 204 -13.09 -12.28 11.45
C GLU A 204 -12.57 -13.31 10.43
N ASP A 205 -13.38 -14.27 10.04
CA ASP A 205 -12.99 -15.34 9.10
C ASP A 205 -13.89 -15.39 7.86
N PHE A 206 -15.19 -15.67 8.02
CA PHE A 206 -16.06 -15.95 6.88
C PHE A 206 -16.16 -14.77 5.91
N VAL A 207 -16.51 -13.59 6.38
CA VAL A 207 -16.70 -12.39 5.51
C VAL A 207 -15.42 -12.00 4.79
N PRO A 208 -14.26 -11.79 5.45
CA PRO A 208 -13.03 -11.47 4.74
C PRO A 208 -12.61 -12.55 3.73
N ARG A 209 -12.79 -13.81 4.07
CA ARG A 209 -12.46 -14.93 3.19
C ARG A 209 -13.29 -14.92 1.91
N GLU A 210 -14.61 -14.79 2.01
CA GLU A 210 -15.49 -14.82 0.85
C GLU A 210 -15.34 -13.57 -0.01
N LEU A 211 -15.13 -12.40 0.59
CA LEU A 211 -14.79 -11.17 -0.14
C LEU A 211 -13.45 -11.31 -0.89
N ALA A 212 -12.42 -11.83 -0.23
CA ALA A 212 -11.13 -12.05 -0.85
C ALA A 212 -11.21 -13.00 -2.04
N ARG A 213 -11.93 -14.12 -1.90
CA ARG A 213 -12.16 -15.08 -2.99
C ARG A 213 -12.89 -14.46 -4.17
N SER A 214 -13.97 -13.72 -3.88
CA SER A 214 -14.79 -13.06 -4.90
C SER A 214 -14.00 -12.01 -5.66
N PHE A 215 -13.31 -11.13 -4.96
CA PHE A 215 -12.52 -10.07 -5.61
C PHE A 215 -11.35 -10.62 -6.41
N ARG A 216 -10.66 -11.64 -5.89
CA ARG A 216 -9.62 -12.34 -6.65
C ARG A 216 -10.18 -12.97 -7.93
N ALA A 217 -11.34 -13.62 -7.85
CA ALA A 217 -11.98 -14.23 -9.01
C ALA A 217 -12.34 -13.17 -10.07
N ILE A 218 -12.96 -12.06 -9.66
CA ILE A 218 -13.35 -10.97 -10.56
C ILE A 218 -12.12 -10.38 -11.27
N ILE A 219 -11.07 -10.04 -10.52
CA ILE A 219 -9.85 -9.44 -11.09
C ILE A 219 -9.17 -10.44 -12.04
N THR A 220 -9.06 -11.71 -11.63
CA THR A 220 -8.43 -12.74 -12.46
C THR A 220 -9.18 -12.94 -13.76
N GLU A 221 -10.50 -13.05 -13.71
CA GLU A 221 -11.34 -13.24 -14.89
C GLU A 221 -11.27 -12.06 -15.84
N PHE A 222 -11.26 -10.83 -15.30
CA PHE A 222 -11.05 -9.63 -16.10
C PHE A 222 -9.76 -9.70 -16.92
N TYR A 223 -8.63 -10.03 -16.29
CA TYR A 223 -7.35 -10.11 -16.99
C TYR A 223 -7.20 -11.32 -17.90
N LEU A 224 -7.89 -12.43 -17.62
CA LEU A 224 -7.95 -13.56 -18.52
C LEU A 224 -8.77 -13.24 -19.78
N SER A 225 -9.91 -12.57 -19.64
CA SER A 225 -10.72 -12.12 -20.77
C SER A 225 -9.96 -11.14 -21.65
N LEU A 226 -9.22 -10.19 -21.07
CA LEU A 226 -8.35 -9.28 -21.83
C LEU A 226 -7.24 -10.02 -22.57
N ALA A 227 -6.66 -11.06 -21.97
CA ALA A 227 -5.65 -11.87 -22.61
C ALA A 227 -6.22 -12.66 -23.80
N GLU A 228 -7.41 -13.21 -23.66
CA GLU A 228 -8.13 -13.91 -24.72
C GLU A 228 -8.44 -12.98 -25.89
N ASP A 229 -8.98 -11.80 -25.64
CA ASP A 229 -9.24 -10.76 -26.65
C ASP A 229 -7.96 -10.32 -27.37
N ALA A 230 -6.83 -10.31 -26.69
CA ALA A 230 -5.52 -10.02 -27.26
C ALA A 230 -4.85 -11.23 -27.96
N GLY A 231 -5.52 -12.39 -28.02
CA GLY A 231 -4.98 -13.63 -28.62
C GLY A 231 -3.82 -14.24 -27.83
N LYS A 232 -3.64 -13.91 -26.56
CA LYS A 232 -2.56 -14.43 -25.71
C LYS A 232 -2.93 -15.78 -25.12
N ILE A 233 -2.06 -16.78 -25.28
CA ILE A 233 -2.24 -18.12 -24.76
C ILE A 233 -1.23 -18.38 -23.64
N GLY A 234 -1.71 -18.96 -22.52
CA GLY A 234 -0.82 -19.34 -21.42
C GLY A 234 -0.34 -18.18 -20.56
N VAL A 235 -1.12 -17.13 -20.45
CA VAL A 235 -0.84 -15.98 -19.58
C VAL A 235 -0.70 -16.44 -18.14
N SER A 236 0.38 -16.03 -17.49
CA SER A 236 0.71 -16.37 -16.09
C SER A 236 0.70 -15.16 -15.16
N HIS A 237 0.75 -13.96 -15.71
CA HIS A 237 0.81 -12.70 -14.95
C HIS A 237 -0.21 -11.69 -15.47
N PHE A 238 -0.58 -10.76 -14.61
CA PHE A 238 -1.19 -9.51 -15.03
C PHE A 238 -0.45 -8.34 -14.38
N ALA A 239 -0.42 -7.18 -15.05
CA ALA A 239 0.28 -6.02 -14.53
C ALA A 239 -0.64 -4.81 -14.36
N GLU A 240 -0.45 -4.09 -13.27
CA GLU A 240 -1.09 -2.81 -12.97
C GLU A 240 -0.07 -1.76 -12.54
N LYS A 241 -0.30 -0.51 -12.96
CA LYS A 241 0.40 0.62 -12.36
C LYS A 241 0.00 0.79 -10.90
N ASN A 242 0.98 1.13 -10.08
CA ASN A 242 0.77 1.47 -8.69
C ASN A 242 1.53 2.77 -8.39
N GLN A 243 0.83 3.80 -7.98
CA GLN A 243 1.41 5.10 -7.61
C GLN A 243 2.08 5.04 -6.22
N LEU A 244 2.86 3.98 -5.95
CA LEU A 244 3.47 3.70 -4.64
C LEU A 244 2.45 3.56 -3.51
N SER A 245 1.18 3.28 -3.85
CA SER A 245 0.11 3.05 -2.89
C SER A 245 0.36 1.77 -2.10
N GLY A 246 0.47 1.90 -0.79
CA GLY A 246 0.55 0.75 0.11
C GLY A 246 -0.70 -0.12 0.07
N GLN A 247 -1.86 0.44 -0.27
CA GLN A 247 -3.14 -0.25 -0.33
C GLN A 247 -3.18 -1.32 -1.43
N ALA A 248 -2.82 -0.97 -2.66
CA ALA A 248 -2.81 -1.94 -3.76
C ALA A 248 -1.83 -3.09 -3.48
N ARG A 249 -0.64 -2.76 -2.96
CA ARG A 249 0.36 -3.75 -2.54
C ARG A 249 -0.17 -4.67 -1.44
N TRP A 250 -0.75 -4.09 -0.39
CA TRP A 250 -1.33 -4.84 0.72
C TRP A 250 -2.42 -5.78 0.24
N PHE A 251 -3.35 -5.28 -0.57
CA PHE A 251 -4.47 -6.04 -1.11
C PHE A 251 -4.01 -7.17 -2.03
N ALA A 252 -3.11 -6.88 -2.97
CA ALA A 252 -2.56 -7.90 -3.87
C ALA A 252 -1.90 -9.05 -3.10
N ARG A 253 -1.10 -8.75 -2.09
CA ARG A 253 -0.46 -9.76 -1.23
C ARG A 253 -1.46 -10.59 -0.42
N ASN A 254 -2.53 -9.97 0.05
CA ASN A 254 -3.57 -10.69 0.79
C ASN A 254 -4.40 -11.61 -0.11
N LEU A 255 -4.67 -11.20 -1.35
CA LEU A 255 -5.50 -11.98 -2.27
C LEU A 255 -4.73 -13.08 -3.02
N TYR A 256 -3.52 -12.78 -3.46
CA TYR A 256 -2.77 -13.65 -4.35
C TYR A 256 -1.60 -14.37 -3.66
N GLY A 257 -1.18 -13.91 -2.50
CA GLY A 257 0.00 -14.42 -1.80
C GLY A 257 1.29 -13.92 -2.47
N PRO A 258 1.88 -14.67 -3.43
CA PRO A 258 3.00 -14.18 -4.20
C PRO A 258 2.60 -13.00 -5.10
N VAL A 259 3.40 -11.94 -5.07
CA VAL A 259 3.25 -10.74 -5.89
C VAL A 259 4.64 -10.37 -6.38
N ARG A 260 4.77 -9.89 -7.60
CA ARG A 260 5.98 -9.25 -8.10
C ARG A 260 5.78 -7.74 -8.13
N GLU A 261 6.75 -6.99 -7.65
CA GLU A 261 6.70 -5.54 -7.71
C GLU A 261 7.95 -5.00 -8.40
N ILE A 262 7.76 -4.23 -9.46
CA ILE A 262 8.83 -3.52 -10.15
C ILE A 262 8.71 -2.06 -9.75
N VAL A 263 9.70 -1.57 -9.02
CA VAL A 263 9.79 -0.16 -8.62
C VAL A 263 10.66 0.57 -9.63
N LEU A 264 10.02 1.41 -10.43
CA LEU A 264 10.72 2.23 -11.42
C LEU A 264 11.21 3.51 -10.75
N VAL A 265 12.52 3.68 -10.76
CA VAL A 265 13.22 4.84 -10.19
C VAL A 265 13.80 5.67 -11.33
N ARG A 266 13.71 6.96 -11.22
CA ARG A 266 14.31 7.94 -12.15
C ARG A 266 14.99 9.03 -11.35
N ASP A 267 16.00 9.68 -11.93
CA ASP A 267 16.57 10.91 -11.32
C ASP A 267 15.42 11.87 -10.99
N LEU A 268 15.24 12.17 -9.69
CA LEU A 268 14.13 13.00 -9.25
C LEU A 268 14.20 14.43 -9.79
N ARG A 269 15.37 14.90 -10.20
CA ARG A 269 15.53 16.22 -10.83
C ARG A 269 14.94 16.21 -12.25
N ASP A 270 15.14 15.13 -13.02
CA ASP A 270 14.49 14.92 -14.32
C ASP A 270 13.00 14.69 -14.18
N THR A 271 12.61 13.92 -13.17
CA THR A 271 11.20 13.72 -12.83
C THR A 271 10.53 15.04 -12.48
N LEU A 272 11.18 15.90 -11.71
CA LEU A 272 10.73 17.25 -11.35
C LEU A 272 10.53 18.12 -12.58
N CYS A 273 11.50 18.16 -13.50
CA CYS A 273 11.38 18.91 -14.75
C CYS A 273 10.19 18.44 -15.57
N SER A 274 10.02 17.11 -15.74
CA SER A 274 8.89 16.52 -16.45
C SER A 274 7.56 16.81 -15.75
N PHE A 275 7.52 16.77 -14.42
CA PHE A 275 6.33 17.04 -13.61
C PHE A 275 5.87 18.49 -13.76
N ARG A 276 6.80 19.44 -13.62
CA ARG A 276 6.51 20.87 -13.80
C ARG A 276 6.03 21.19 -15.21
N SER A 277 6.70 20.63 -16.22
CA SER A 277 6.34 20.84 -17.62
C SER A 277 4.95 20.31 -17.97
N PHE A 278 4.56 19.15 -17.40
CA PHE A 278 3.30 18.50 -17.74
C PHE A 278 2.09 19.11 -17.00
N TRP A 279 2.23 19.42 -15.70
CA TRP A 279 1.14 19.96 -14.88
C TRP A 279 1.24 21.46 -14.58
N SER A 280 2.22 22.14 -15.13
CA SER A 280 2.47 23.57 -14.88
C SER A 280 2.59 23.91 -13.38
N GLN A 281 3.17 22.99 -12.60
CA GLN A 281 3.28 23.14 -11.15
C GLN A 281 4.44 24.03 -10.74
N PRO A 282 4.26 24.90 -9.72
CA PRO A 282 5.36 25.63 -9.11
C PRO A 282 6.41 24.68 -8.50
N LEU A 283 7.69 25.08 -8.53
CA LEU A 283 8.79 24.26 -8.03
C LEU A 283 8.60 23.76 -6.59
N PRO A 284 8.20 24.59 -5.60
CA PRO A 284 8.04 24.13 -4.22
C PRO A 284 6.99 23.03 -4.07
N GLU A 285 5.86 23.15 -4.78
CA GLU A 285 4.79 22.16 -4.72
C GLU A 285 5.19 20.86 -5.41
N ALA A 286 5.82 20.93 -6.57
CA ALA A 286 6.35 19.75 -7.26
C ALA A 286 7.40 19.03 -6.40
N MET A 287 8.30 19.76 -5.74
CA MET A 287 9.27 19.18 -4.80
C MET A 287 8.59 18.50 -3.62
N ARG A 288 7.54 19.10 -3.05
CA ARG A 288 6.77 18.54 -1.94
C ARG A 288 6.16 17.20 -2.32
N LEU A 289 5.49 17.12 -3.48
CA LEU A 289 4.85 15.90 -3.97
C LEU A 289 5.87 14.80 -4.27
N LEU A 290 6.99 15.15 -4.93
CA LEU A 290 8.06 14.19 -5.21
C LEU A 290 8.79 13.72 -3.95
N THR A 291 8.87 14.55 -2.91
CA THR A 291 9.42 14.12 -1.61
C THR A 291 8.58 13.02 -0.97
N LEU A 292 7.26 13.06 -1.09
CA LEU A 292 6.40 11.99 -0.60
C LEU A 292 6.64 10.70 -1.37
N SER A 293 6.74 10.77 -2.71
CA SER A 293 7.04 9.62 -3.56
C SER A 293 8.41 9.01 -3.24
N TYR A 294 9.43 9.85 -3.05
CA TYR A 294 10.78 9.37 -2.70
C TYR A 294 10.81 8.66 -1.35
N LYS A 295 10.12 9.17 -0.33
CA LYS A 295 10.01 8.50 0.97
C LYS A 295 9.38 7.12 0.85
N SER A 296 8.36 6.98 0.00
CA SER A 296 7.73 5.69 -0.28
C SER A 296 8.68 4.72 -1.00
N ILE A 297 9.47 5.18 -1.97
CA ILE A 297 10.49 4.37 -2.66
C ILE A 297 11.55 3.89 -1.67
N MET A 298 12.05 4.77 -0.81
CA MET A 298 13.07 4.41 0.20
C MET A 298 12.51 3.41 1.21
N ALA A 299 11.28 3.58 1.68
CA ALA A 299 10.65 2.62 2.58
C ALA A 299 10.54 1.22 1.96
N VAL A 300 10.17 1.13 0.67
CA VAL A 300 10.13 -0.16 -0.06
C VAL A 300 11.53 -0.77 -0.19
N ARG A 301 12.55 0.06 -0.43
CA ARG A 301 13.93 -0.39 -0.54
C ARG A 301 14.46 -0.94 0.80
N ASP A 302 14.15 -0.24 1.89
CA ASP A 302 14.61 -0.61 3.23
C ASP A 302 13.97 -1.91 3.75
N GLU A 303 12.81 -2.32 3.19
CA GLU A 303 12.21 -3.64 3.44
C GLU A 303 13.06 -4.80 2.89
N ALA A 304 14.02 -4.55 1.99
CA ALA A 304 14.96 -5.52 1.41
C ALA A 304 14.31 -6.83 0.92
N ARG A 305 13.22 -6.72 0.18
CA ARG A 305 12.37 -7.86 -0.22
C ARG A 305 12.82 -8.50 -1.52
N SER A 306 12.81 -9.83 -1.58
CA SER A 306 13.11 -10.61 -2.78
C SER A 306 12.02 -10.58 -3.87
N ASP A 307 10.80 -10.14 -3.52
CA ASP A 307 9.68 -9.98 -4.46
C ASP A 307 9.58 -8.56 -5.06
N VAL A 308 10.61 -7.73 -4.87
CA VAL A 308 10.74 -6.37 -5.40
C VAL A 308 11.99 -6.24 -6.25
N LEU A 309 11.83 -5.72 -7.46
CA LEU A 309 12.91 -5.37 -8.38
C LEU A 309 12.94 -3.85 -8.57
N PHE A 310 14.08 -3.23 -8.32
CA PHE A 310 14.29 -1.82 -8.68
C PHE A 310 14.87 -1.72 -10.08
N VAL A 311 14.24 -0.90 -10.92
CA VAL A 311 14.67 -0.62 -12.29
C VAL A 311 14.86 0.88 -12.45
N LYS A 312 16.00 1.29 -12.99
CA LYS A 312 16.21 2.69 -13.37
C LYS A 312 15.55 2.97 -14.71
N TYR A 313 14.87 4.12 -14.80
CA TYR A 313 14.34 4.62 -16.07
C TYR A 313 15.42 4.76 -17.13
N GLU A 314 16.57 5.27 -16.72
CA GLU A 314 17.73 5.48 -17.59
C GLU A 314 18.21 4.16 -18.19
N ASP A 315 18.27 3.07 -17.40
CA ASP A 315 18.64 1.75 -17.89
C ASP A 315 17.58 1.17 -18.82
N LEU A 316 16.28 1.42 -18.53
CA LEU A 316 15.19 0.99 -19.39
C LEU A 316 15.25 1.66 -20.77
N ILE A 317 15.74 2.90 -20.86
CA ILE A 317 15.84 3.64 -22.12
C ILE A 317 17.16 3.37 -22.84
N LEU A 318 18.28 3.39 -22.13
CA LEU A 318 19.62 3.31 -22.73
C LEU A 318 20.12 1.86 -22.90
N HIS A 319 19.62 0.94 -22.08
CA HIS A 319 20.04 -0.46 -22.03
C HIS A 319 18.83 -1.40 -22.05
N GLU A 320 17.84 -1.08 -22.88
CA GLU A 320 16.52 -1.72 -22.89
C GLU A 320 16.58 -3.24 -22.89
N LYS A 321 17.29 -3.87 -23.83
CA LYS A 321 17.35 -5.34 -23.95
C LYS A 321 17.87 -6.01 -22.67
N ALA A 322 18.90 -5.46 -22.06
CA ALA A 322 19.45 -5.99 -20.82
C ALA A 322 18.48 -5.83 -19.65
N THR A 323 17.84 -4.66 -19.56
CA THR A 323 16.86 -4.34 -18.54
C THR A 323 15.61 -5.23 -18.64
N LEU A 324 15.08 -5.42 -19.87
CA LEU A 324 13.93 -6.30 -20.10
C LEU A 324 14.26 -7.77 -19.79
N ARG A 325 15.48 -8.23 -20.07
CA ARG A 325 15.93 -9.57 -19.67
C ARG A 325 15.92 -9.72 -18.15
N THR A 326 16.46 -8.76 -17.41
CA THR A 326 16.43 -8.76 -15.94
C THR A 326 14.98 -8.80 -15.40
N ILE A 327 14.08 -8.07 -16.05
CA ILE A 327 12.65 -8.09 -15.70
C ILE A 327 12.04 -9.47 -15.99
N ALA A 328 12.33 -10.07 -17.15
CA ALA A 328 11.83 -11.40 -17.50
C ALA A 328 12.30 -12.48 -16.53
N GLU A 329 13.58 -12.48 -16.16
CA GLU A 329 14.16 -13.36 -15.14
C GLU A 329 13.49 -13.17 -13.77
N PHE A 330 13.29 -11.92 -13.36
CA PHE A 330 12.60 -11.60 -12.10
C PHE A 330 11.15 -12.09 -12.07
N LEU A 331 10.43 -11.97 -13.19
CA LEU A 331 9.05 -12.45 -13.32
C LEU A 331 9.00 -13.98 -13.50
N GLY A 332 10.08 -14.62 -13.92
CA GLY A 332 10.11 -16.03 -14.27
C GLY A 332 9.35 -16.34 -15.57
N VAL A 333 9.42 -15.42 -16.52
CA VAL A 333 8.81 -15.55 -17.88
C VAL A 333 9.89 -15.65 -18.95
N GLY A 334 9.51 -15.97 -20.18
CA GLY A 334 10.42 -15.96 -21.32
C GLY A 334 10.92 -14.56 -21.66
N ASP A 335 11.88 -14.46 -22.59
CA ASP A 335 12.40 -13.18 -23.07
C ASP A 335 11.30 -12.36 -23.77
N PHE A 336 11.42 -11.05 -23.68
CA PHE A 336 10.59 -10.12 -24.47
C PHE A 336 10.87 -10.28 -25.95
N ALA A 337 9.81 -10.30 -26.77
CA ALA A 337 9.96 -10.34 -28.23
C ALA A 337 10.76 -9.11 -28.73
N PRO A 338 11.49 -9.24 -29.84
CA PRO A 338 12.09 -8.08 -30.50
C PRO A 338 11.03 -7.04 -30.82
N GLU A 339 11.40 -5.77 -30.76
CA GLU A 339 10.47 -4.67 -31.06
C GLU A 339 9.94 -4.69 -32.49
N ASP A 340 8.66 -4.33 -32.59
CA ASP A 340 8.09 -3.85 -33.85
C ASP A 340 8.31 -2.33 -33.93
N PRO A 341 9.16 -1.85 -34.87
CA PRO A 341 9.48 -0.42 -34.97
C PRO A 341 8.26 0.48 -35.22
N ASP A 342 7.19 -0.08 -35.79
CA ASP A 342 5.98 0.70 -36.12
C ASP A 342 5.05 0.91 -34.95
N ALA A 343 5.23 0.18 -33.83
CA ALA A 343 4.38 0.28 -32.64
C ALA A 343 4.75 1.44 -31.69
N GLU A 344 5.95 2.01 -31.79
CA GLU A 344 6.47 3.01 -30.85
C GLU A 344 5.97 4.44 -31.05
N GLY A 345 5.74 4.86 -32.30
CA GLY A 345 5.55 6.28 -32.65
C GLY A 345 4.34 6.95 -32.01
N ALA A 346 3.23 6.27 -31.90
CA ALA A 346 1.94 6.87 -31.53
C ALA A 346 1.75 7.15 -30.02
N LEU A 347 2.58 6.58 -29.14
CA LEU A 347 2.40 6.67 -27.69
C LEU A 347 3.18 7.77 -27.01
N PHE A 348 4.33 8.09 -27.58
CA PHE A 348 5.22 9.09 -27.00
C PHE A 348 4.62 10.50 -27.06
N GLU A 349 3.88 10.79 -28.14
CA GLU A 349 3.38 12.14 -28.46
C GLU A 349 2.38 12.70 -27.44
N ILE A 350 1.53 11.87 -26.84
CA ILE A 350 0.43 12.35 -25.97
C ILE A 350 0.91 12.75 -24.56
N HIS A 351 2.01 12.13 -24.09
CA HIS A 351 2.51 12.34 -22.72
C HIS A 351 3.96 12.84 -22.68
N ALA A 352 4.57 13.11 -23.82
CA ALA A 352 5.95 13.55 -23.90
C ALA A 352 6.11 14.99 -23.40
N THR A 353 7.15 15.22 -22.61
CA THR A 353 7.64 16.55 -22.23
C THR A 353 9.05 16.80 -22.75
N SER A 354 9.54 15.91 -23.65
CA SER A 354 10.83 15.96 -24.35
C SER A 354 10.66 15.40 -25.76
N LYS A 355 11.61 15.63 -26.65
CA LYS A 355 11.55 15.17 -28.05
C LYS A 355 11.64 13.65 -28.19
N SER A 356 12.38 13.00 -27.29
CA SER A 356 12.49 11.55 -27.19
C SER A 356 12.62 11.12 -25.73
N PRO A 357 12.44 9.81 -25.41
CA PRO A 357 12.72 9.29 -24.07
C PRO A 357 14.17 9.57 -23.63
N ALA A 358 15.14 9.43 -24.55
CA ALA A 358 16.55 9.68 -24.27
C ALA A 358 16.85 11.16 -23.93
N ASP A 359 16.21 12.10 -24.64
CA ASP A 359 16.36 13.54 -24.38
C ASP A 359 15.81 13.95 -23.00
N SER A 360 15.05 13.09 -22.36
CA SER A 360 14.52 13.35 -21.04
C SER A 360 15.51 13.01 -19.92
N ILE A 361 16.62 12.36 -20.23
CA ILE A 361 17.66 11.95 -19.28
C ILE A 361 18.69 13.08 -19.12
N GLY A 362 18.91 13.52 -17.90
CA GLY A 362 19.83 14.62 -17.59
C GLY A 362 19.33 16.01 -17.97
N ARG A 363 18.04 16.13 -18.36
CA ARG A 363 17.44 17.43 -18.77
C ARG A 363 17.47 18.48 -17.65
N TRP A 364 17.51 18.04 -16.39
CA TRP A 364 17.59 18.92 -15.25
C TRP A 364 18.76 19.90 -15.31
N ARG A 365 19.87 19.55 -15.99
CA ARG A 365 21.04 20.42 -16.18
C ARG A 365 20.74 21.63 -17.06
N GLN A 366 19.72 21.53 -17.90
CA GLN A 366 19.30 22.59 -18.82
C GLN A 366 18.04 23.31 -18.35
N ASP A 367 17.12 22.58 -17.70
CA ASP A 367 15.79 23.07 -17.35
C ASP A 367 15.75 23.77 -15.98
N LEU A 368 16.75 23.55 -15.13
CA LEU A 368 16.83 24.15 -13.79
C LEU A 368 17.92 25.20 -13.69
N SER A 369 17.70 26.22 -12.89
CA SER A 369 18.74 27.20 -12.52
C SER A 369 19.79 26.53 -11.61
N ALA A 370 20.99 27.11 -11.50
CA ALA A 370 22.03 26.61 -10.61
C ALA A 370 21.58 26.56 -9.14
N GLU A 371 20.75 27.53 -8.71
CA GLU A 371 20.16 27.54 -7.38
C GLU A 371 19.17 26.40 -7.18
N ASP A 372 18.27 26.16 -8.15
CA ASP A 372 17.30 25.06 -8.13
C ASP A 372 18.00 23.69 -8.17
N ILE A 373 19.08 23.54 -8.94
CA ILE A 373 19.92 22.33 -8.98
C ILE A 373 20.48 22.05 -7.59
N ALA A 374 21.06 23.04 -6.93
CA ALA A 374 21.62 22.87 -5.60
C ALA A 374 20.53 22.52 -4.56
N ALA A 375 19.38 23.19 -4.63
CA ALA A 375 18.26 22.95 -3.73
C ALA A 375 17.66 21.55 -3.91
N THR A 376 17.39 21.13 -5.15
CA THR A 376 16.80 19.83 -5.47
C THR A 376 17.77 18.68 -5.21
N THR A 377 19.04 18.83 -5.52
CA THR A 377 20.09 17.85 -5.22
C THR A 377 20.16 17.61 -3.72
N ARG A 378 20.18 18.66 -2.90
CA ARG A 378 20.17 18.54 -1.43
C ARG A 378 18.90 17.85 -0.92
N ALA A 379 17.74 18.21 -1.45
CA ALA A 379 16.46 17.64 -1.02
C ALA A 379 16.34 16.15 -1.33
N PHE A 380 16.89 15.70 -2.45
CA PHE A 380 16.78 14.33 -2.94
C PHE A 380 18.06 13.49 -2.74
N GLU A 381 19.08 14.05 -2.09
CA GLU A 381 20.39 13.41 -1.91
C GLU A 381 20.34 11.96 -1.42
N PRO A 382 19.52 11.57 -0.41
CA PRO A 382 19.49 10.20 0.05
C PRO A 382 19.05 9.20 -1.03
N LEU A 383 18.06 9.57 -1.87
CA LEU A 383 17.63 8.73 -2.99
C LEU A 383 18.68 8.72 -4.10
N LEU A 384 19.22 9.89 -4.45
CA LEU A 384 20.25 10.00 -5.49
C LEU A 384 21.45 9.10 -5.16
N ARG A 385 21.95 9.16 -3.92
CA ARG A 385 23.01 8.25 -3.44
C ARG A 385 22.60 6.79 -3.44
N ALA A 386 21.40 6.48 -2.96
CA ALA A 386 20.90 5.12 -2.82
C ALA A 386 20.82 4.37 -4.16
N PHE A 387 20.59 5.10 -5.25
CA PHE A 387 20.48 4.55 -6.60
C PHE A 387 21.64 4.94 -7.53
N GLY A 388 22.72 5.54 -6.98
CA GLY A 388 23.95 5.85 -7.72
C GLY A 388 23.74 6.92 -8.79
N TYR A 389 22.91 7.93 -8.53
CA TYR A 389 22.84 9.15 -9.34
C TYR A 389 23.95 10.13 -8.95
N GLU A 390 24.34 10.97 -9.90
CA GLU A 390 25.29 12.08 -9.66
C GLU A 390 24.71 13.07 -8.62
N ILE A 391 25.59 13.63 -7.76
CA ILE A 391 25.22 14.57 -6.69
C ILE A 391 25.87 15.92 -6.94
#